data_3b62ee35010c285aabb5976ef7b0fedd
#
_entry.id   3b62ee35010c285aabb5976ef7b0fedd
#
_cell.length_a   1.000
_cell.length_b   1.000
_cell.length_c   1.000
_cell.angle_alpha   90.00
_cell.angle_beta   90.00
_cell.angle_gamma   90.00
#
_symmetry.space_group_name_H-M   'P 1'
#
loop_
_entity.id
_entity.type
_entity.pdbx_description
1 polymer ?
#
loop_
_entity_poly.entity_id
_entity_poly.type
_entity_poly.pdbx_seq_one_letter_code
_entity_poly.pdbx_strand_id
1 'polypeptide(L)'
;MKTNFYRDMFAEASVNIVVCGVPKESFRMRTYVQDCAVTTQNMLLMAHALRLGSVYINFDRPEHEDLVMQIQKLLEVPEDVKIMAILPLGYPDEQPTAPPRKEQDEIVFHERYGQKASKK
;
A
#
# COMPACT_ATOMS: atom_id res chain seq x y z
N MET A 1 7.95 14.22 15.22
CA MET A 1 8.87 14.38 14.07
C MET A 1 8.55 13.52 12.85
N LYS A 2 7.56 12.60 12.88
CA LYS A 2 7.18 11.76 11.72
C LYS A 2 6.05 12.33 10.86
N THR A 3 5.30 13.29 11.34
CA THR A 3 4.13 13.88 10.65
C THR A 3 4.52 14.76 9.44
N ASN A 4 5.68 15.37 9.43
CA ASN A 4 6.09 16.25 8.34
C ASN A 4 6.50 15.46 7.09
N PHE A 5 7.13 14.30 7.23
CA PHE A 5 7.60 13.50 6.09
C PHE A 5 6.46 13.07 5.15
N TYR A 6 5.37 12.51 5.70
CA TYR A 6 4.23 12.10 4.87
C TYR A 6 3.52 13.30 4.26
N ARG A 7 3.38 14.39 5.01
CA ARG A 7 2.76 15.63 4.53
C ARG A 7 3.52 16.20 3.33
N ASP A 8 4.83 16.29 3.41
CA ASP A 8 5.66 16.86 2.37
C ASP A 8 5.61 15.97 1.12
N MET A 9 5.70 14.65 1.28
CA MET A 9 5.58 13.68 0.20
C MET A 9 4.23 13.78 -0.54
N PHE A 10 3.12 13.91 0.18
CA PHE A 10 1.80 14.07 -0.46
C PHE A 10 1.65 15.43 -1.15
N ALA A 11 2.27 16.47 -0.62
CA ALA A 11 2.22 17.81 -1.20
C ALA A 11 3.09 17.92 -2.48
N GLU A 12 4.18 17.20 -2.54
CA GLU A 12 5.13 17.21 -3.66
C GLU A 12 4.72 16.24 -4.78
N ALA A 13 3.97 15.19 -4.46
CA ALA A 13 3.51 14.23 -5.45
C ALA A 13 2.56 14.87 -6.47
N SER A 14 2.78 14.58 -7.75
CA SER A 14 1.92 15.10 -8.83
C SER A 14 0.49 14.59 -8.74
N VAL A 15 0.30 13.36 -8.23
CA VAL A 15 -0.99 12.71 -8.03
C VAL A 15 -0.94 11.88 -6.75
N ASN A 16 -2.03 11.89 -6.00
CA ASN A 16 -2.25 10.98 -4.88
C ASN A 16 -3.47 10.12 -5.17
N ILE A 17 -3.31 8.81 -5.27
CA ILE A 17 -4.41 7.86 -5.42
C ILE A 17 -4.84 7.40 -4.04
N VAL A 18 -6.11 7.64 -3.69
CA VAL A 18 -6.70 7.17 -2.44
C VAL A 18 -7.46 5.88 -2.71
N VAL A 19 -7.02 4.80 -2.08
CA VAL A 19 -7.64 3.47 -2.20
C VAL A 19 -8.65 3.30 -1.09
N CYS A 20 -9.90 3.11 -1.48
CA CYS A 20 -11.01 2.97 -0.55
C CYS A 20 -11.62 1.57 -0.64
N GLY A 21 -12.00 1.02 0.51
CA GLY A 21 -12.75 -0.22 0.60
C GLY A 21 -14.18 0.03 1.05
N VAL A 22 -15.13 -0.74 0.51
CA VAL A 22 -16.55 -0.69 0.88
C VAL A 22 -16.92 -1.98 1.64
N PRO A 23 -16.85 -1.98 2.99
CA PRO A 23 -17.04 -3.21 3.78
C PRO A 23 -18.35 -3.94 3.51
N LYS A 24 -19.44 -3.20 3.26
CA LYS A 24 -20.77 -3.78 3.01
C LYS A 24 -20.87 -4.57 1.70
N GLU A 25 -20.04 -4.22 0.72
CA GLU A 25 -20.02 -4.86 -0.59
C GLU A 25 -19.02 -6.02 -0.66
N SER A 26 -18.16 -6.15 0.34
CA SER A 26 -17.17 -7.22 0.37
C SER A 26 -17.77 -8.54 0.86
N PHE A 27 -17.27 -9.65 0.32
CA PHE A 27 -17.68 -10.98 0.76
C PHE A 27 -17.42 -11.15 2.27
N ARG A 28 -18.48 -11.42 3.05
CA ARG A 28 -18.44 -11.54 4.51
C ARG A 28 -17.88 -10.30 5.23
N MET A 29 -17.97 -9.10 4.63
CA MET A 29 -17.51 -7.83 5.21
C MET A 29 -16.04 -7.83 5.70
N ARG A 30 -15.18 -8.73 5.17
CA ARG A 30 -13.80 -8.91 5.62
C ARG A 30 -12.76 -8.86 4.52
N THR A 31 -13.15 -9.16 3.27
CA THR A 31 -12.20 -9.28 2.15
C THR A 31 -11.75 -7.93 1.60
N TYR A 32 -12.45 -6.84 1.90
CA TYR A 32 -12.11 -5.52 1.38
C TYR A 32 -10.68 -5.08 1.71
N VAL A 33 -10.13 -5.53 2.85
CA VAL A 33 -8.74 -5.22 3.24
C VAL A 33 -7.75 -5.90 2.29
N GLN A 34 -7.96 -7.18 2.02
CA GLN A 34 -7.14 -7.95 1.08
C GLN A 34 -7.32 -7.42 -0.35
N ASP A 35 -8.55 -7.14 -0.76
CA ASP A 35 -8.87 -6.62 -2.08
C ASP A 35 -8.16 -5.28 -2.33
N CYS A 36 -8.18 -4.37 -1.35
CA CYS A 36 -7.46 -3.11 -1.41
C CYS A 36 -5.94 -3.32 -1.45
N ALA A 37 -5.40 -4.25 -0.68
CA ALA A 37 -3.97 -4.53 -0.66
C ALA A 37 -3.48 -5.08 -2.01
N VAL A 38 -4.20 -6.03 -2.61
CA VAL A 38 -3.89 -6.58 -3.93
C VAL A 38 -4.01 -5.51 -5.03
N THR A 39 -5.08 -4.71 -4.98
CA THR A 39 -5.28 -3.59 -5.90
C THR A 39 -4.12 -2.59 -5.81
N THR A 40 -3.73 -2.23 -4.60
CA THR A 40 -2.59 -1.33 -4.34
C THR A 40 -1.29 -1.89 -4.93
N GLN A 41 -1.02 -3.18 -4.72
CA GLN A 41 0.18 -3.83 -5.27
C GLN A 41 0.19 -3.80 -6.81
N ASN A 42 -0.96 -4.04 -7.45
CA ASN A 42 -1.07 -3.95 -8.90
C ASN A 42 -0.80 -2.52 -9.42
N MET A 43 -1.29 -1.49 -8.71
CA MET A 43 -1.00 -0.10 -9.04
C MET A 43 0.48 0.23 -8.92
N LEU A 44 1.17 -0.25 -7.87
CA LEU A 44 2.61 -0.06 -7.69
C LEU A 44 3.41 -0.69 -8.83
N LEU A 45 3.06 -1.91 -9.26
CA LEU A 45 3.69 -2.58 -10.38
C LEU A 45 3.46 -1.83 -11.69
N MET A 46 2.24 -1.33 -11.91
CA MET A 46 1.92 -0.54 -13.10
C MET A 46 2.67 0.80 -13.09
N ALA A 47 2.73 1.49 -11.96
CA ALA A 47 3.49 2.73 -11.82
C ALA A 47 4.97 2.50 -12.19
N HIS A 48 5.58 1.43 -11.67
CA HIS A 48 6.95 1.05 -12.00
C HIS A 48 7.12 0.77 -13.50
N ALA A 49 6.20 0.04 -14.12
CA ALA A 49 6.22 -0.24 -15.56
C ALA A 49 6.14 1.03 -16.41
N LEU A 50 5.44 2.05 -15.91
CA LEU A 50 5.32 3.38 -16.52
C LEU A 50 6.49 4.32 -16.15
N ARG A 51 7.51 3.83 -15.42
CA ARG A 51 8.65 4.61 -14.90
C ARG A 51 8.27 5.72 -13.94
N LEU A 52 7.17 5.55 -13.22
CA LEU A 52 6.74 6.43 -12.15
C LEU A 52 7.24 5.91 -10.79
N GLY A 53 7.59 6.84 -9.92
CA GLY A 53 7.82 6.58 -8.51
C GLY A 53 6.52 6.49 -7.76
N SER A 54 6.42 5.57 -6.81
CA SER A 54 5.27 5.42 -5.93
C SER A 54 5.65 4.70 -4.65
N VAL A 55 4.85 4.89 -3.62
CA VAL A 55 4.99 4.18 -2.34
C VAL A 55 3.63 3.83 -1.77
N TYR A 56 3.54 2.71 -1.06
CA TYR A 56 2.34 2.28 -0.37
C TYR A 56 2.30 2.86 1.05
N ILE A 57 1.43 3.82 1.29
CA ILE A 57 1.17 4.34 2.63
C ILE A 57 -0.12 3.72 3.15
N ASN A 58 0.02 2.84 4.14
CA ASN A 58 -1.12 2.16 4.77
C ASN A 58 -1.78 3.08 5.80
N PHE A 59 -3.10 3.26 5.67
CA PHE A 59 -3.93 4.05 6.57
C PHE A 59 -4.87 3.20 7.45
N ASP A 60 -4.90 1.90 7.26
CA ASP A 60 -5.67 0.98 8.10
C ASP A 60 -4.94 0.72 9.44
N ARG A 61 -4.76 1.80 10.22
CA ARG A 61 -4.07 1.77 11.51
C ARG A 61 -4.67 2.78 12.47
N PRO A 62 -4.85 2.42 13.76
CA PRO A 62 -5.41 3.32 14.76
C PRO A 62 -4.66 4.65 14.91
N GLU A 63 -3.34 4.64 14.77
CA GLU A 63 -2.51 5.85 14.86
C GLU A 63 -2.76 6.88 13.75
N HIS A 64 -3.49 6.51 12.71
CA HIS A 64 -3.83 7.38 11.58
C HIS A 64 -5.30 7.84 11.59
N GLU A 65 -6.10 7.46 12.58
CA GLU A 65 -7.54 7.69 12.60
C GLU A 65 -7.90 9.18 12.43
N ASP A 66 -7.23 10.07 13.16
CA ASP A 66 -7.47 11.52 13.06
C ASP A 66 -7.17 12.05 11.64
N LEU A 67 -6.12 11.55 11.01
CA LEU A 67 -5.73 11.95 9.66
C LEU A 67 -6.72 11.39 8.63
N VAL A 68 -7.14 10.14 8.81
CA VAL A 68 -8.17 9.50 7.97
C VAL A 68 -9.46 10.31 8.00
N MET A 69 -9.94 10.73 9.18
CA MET A 69 -11.15 11.55 9.30
C MET A 69 -11.00 12.91 8.57
N GLN A 70 -9.83 13.54 8.66
CA GLN A 70 -9.57 14.78 7.94
C GLN A 70 -9.60 14.57 6.41
N ILE A 71 -8.99 13.49 5.92
CA ILE A 71 -8.99 13.15 4.49
C ILE A 71 -10.39 12.78 4.01
N GLN A 72 -11.15 11.99 4.80
CA GLN A 72 -12.54 11.67 4.48
C GLN A 72 -13.39 12.94 4.32
N LYS A 73 -13.25 13.88 5.24
CA LYS A 73 -13.95 15.16 5.18
C LYS A 73 -13.52 16.01 3.98
N LEU A 74 -12.23 16.07 3.70
CA LEU A 74 -11.67 16.84 2.58
C LEU A 74 -12.16 16.31 1.23
N LEU A 75 -12.24 14.99 1.09
CA LEU A 75 -12.59 14.31 -0.16
C LEU A 75 -14.08 13.91 -0.23
N GLU A 76 -14.87 14.27 0.78
CA GLU A 76 -16.30 13.92 0.87
C GLU A 76 -16.55 12.40 0.79
N VAL A 77 -15.62 11.61 1.34
CA VAL A 77 -15.74 10.14 1.38
C VAL A 77 -16.80 9.76 2.42
N PRO A 78 -17.82 8.96 2.07
CA PRO A 78 -18.87 8.53 2.99
C PRO A 78 -18.31 7.76 4.21
N GLU A 79 -18.99 7.84 5.36
CA GLU A 79 -18.54 7.21 6.61
C GLU A 79 -18.43 5.67 6.54
N ASP A 80 -19.25 5.05 5.69
CA ASP A 80 -19.26 3.61 5.47
C ASP A 80 -18.19 3.12 4.47
N VAL A 81 -17.45 4.05 3.87
CA VAL A 81 -16.29 3.78 3.01
C VAL A 81 -15.01 3.97 3.82
N LYS A 82 -14.11 3.00 3.75
CA LYS A 82 -12.85 3.03 4.50
C LYS A 82 -11.67 3.39 3.61
N ILE A 83 -10.90 4.39 4.02
CA ILE A 83 -9.61 4.72 3.38
C ILE A 83 -8.58 3.70 3.86
N MET A 84 -8.03 2.93 2.93
CA MET A 84 -7.11 1.82 3.23
C MET A 84 -5.66 2.19 2.94
N ALA A 85 -5.42 2.92 1.87
CA ALA A 85 -4.08 3.31 1.46
C ALA A 85 -4.11 4.62 0.66
N ILE A 86 -2.99 5.30 0.63
CA ILE A 86 -2.72 6.39 -0.30
C ILE A 86 -1.41 6.11 -1.01
N LEU A 87 -1.42 6.25 -2.32
CA LEU A 87 -0.26 6.11 -3.20
C LEU A 87 0.08 7.47 -3.81
N PRO A 88 1.08 8.18 -3.28
CA PRO A 88 1.67 9.29 -3.99
C PRO A 88 2.38 8.79 -5.24
N LEU A 89 2.20 9.48 -6.35
CA LEU A 89 2.77 9.17 -7.66
C LEU A 89 3.49 10.39 -8.22
N GLY A 90 4.65 10.18 -8.78
CA GLY A 90 5.42 11.23 -9.42
C GLY A 90 6.58 10.67 -10.23
N TYR A 91 7.31 11.53 -10.91
CA TYR A 91 8.59 11.15 -11.50
C TYR A 91 9.62 10.99 -10.40
N PRO A 92 10.33 9.84 -10.31
CA PRO A 92 11.29 9.61 -9.25
C PRO A 92 12.51 10.53 -9.40
N ASP A 93 12.88 11.19 -8.31
CA ASP A 93 14.09 12.02 -8.21
C ASP A 93 15.21 11.33 -7.43
N GLU A 94 15.01 10.08 -7.05
CA GLU A 94 15.97 9.26 -6.33
C GLU A 94 16.05 7.84 -6.91
N GLN A 95 17.19 7.20 -6.71
CA GLN A 95 17.40 5.79 -7.04
C GLN A 95 17.88 5.05 -5.79
N PRO A 96 16.98 4.70 -4.87
CA PRO A 96 17.35 4.05 -3.63
C PRO A 96 17.93 2.65 -3.90
N THR A 97 18.92 2.29 -3.12
CA THR A 97 19.43 0.92 -3.13
C THR A 97 18.36 -0.04 -2.62
N ALA A 98 18.15 -1.13 -3.34
CA ALA A 98 17.19 -2.15 -2.91
C ALA A 98 17.59 -2.69 -1.52
N PRO A 99 16.65 -2.77 -0.57
CA PRO A 99 16.93 -3.35 0.74
C PRO A 99 17.27 -4.84 0.60
N PRO A 100 18.09 -5.39 1.50
CA PRO A 100 18.42 -6.81 1.47
C PRO A 100 17.16 -7.66 1.58
N ARG A 101 17.13 -8.76 0.85
CA ARG A 101 16.06 -9.74 0.88
C ARG A 101 16.55 -11.02 1.54
N LYS A 102 15.63 -11.75 2.14
CA LYS A 102 15.92 -13.12 2.59
C LYS A 102 16.25 -13.99 1.40
N GLU A 103 17.11 -14.96 1.61
CA GLU A 103 17.38 -15.97 0.59
C GLU A 103 16.11 -16.78 0.29
N GLN A 104 15.98 -17.23 -0.95
CA GLN A 104 14.77 -17.92 -1.39
C GLN A 104 14.48 -19.17 -0.54
N ASP A 105 15.52 -19.89 -0.13
CA ASP A 105 15.39 -21.11 0.67
C ASP A 105 15.01 -20.86 2.14
N GLU A 106 15.00 -19.61 2.60
CA GLU A 106 14.49 -19.21 3.90
C GLU A 106 12.97 -18.96 3.91
N ILE A 107 12.38 -18.72 2.74
CA ILE A 107 10.98 -18.29 2.61
C ILE A 107 10.14 -19.17 1.70
N VAL A 108 10.77 -20.02 0.89
CA VAL A 108 10.08 -20.93 -0.03
C VAL A 108 10.36 -22.39 0.39
N PHE A 109 9.31 -23.12 0.66
CA PHE A 109 9.39 -24.53 1.01
C PHE A 109 8.61 -25.36 0.00
N HIS A 110 9.05 -26.60 -0.20
CA HIS A 110 8.46 -27.53 -1.16
C HIS A 110 7.62 -28.59 -0.44
N GLU A 111 6.36 -28.69 -0.82
CA GLU A 111 5.37 -29.65 -0.34
C GLU A 111 5.03 -29.56 1.16
N ARG A 112 6.02 -29.33 2.03
CA ARG A 112 5.83 -29.20 3.48
C ARG A 112 6.60 -27.99 4.02
N TYR A 113 6.04 -27.35 5.05
CA TYR A 113 6.71 -26.24 5.72
C TYR A 113 8.09 -26.68 6.27
N GLY A 114 9.10 -25.88 6.02
CA GLY A 114 10.49 -26.16 6.42
C GLY A 114 11.27 -27.09 5.47
N GLN A 115 10.62 -27.73 4.52
CA GLN A 115 11.29 -28.57 3.53
C GLN A 115 11.86 -27.73 2.39
N LYS A 116 13.17 -27.71 2.27
CA LYS A 116 13.88 -27.01 1.18
C LYS A 116 13.83 -27.80 -0.13
N ALA A 117 13.99 -27.12 -1.26
CA ALA A 117 14.13 -27.79 -2.55
C ALA A 117 15.33 -28.74 -2.53
N SER A 118 15.17 -29.96 -3.06
CA SER A 118 16.29 -30.86 -3.31
C SER A 118 17.22 -30.19 -4.32
N LYS A 119 18.47 -29.96 -3.94
CA LYS A 119 19.49 -29.55 -4.91
C LYS A 119 19.64 -30.70 -5.91
N LYS A 120 19.22 -30.47 -7.16
CA LYS A 120 19.57 -31.36 -8.28
C LYS A 120 21.02 -31.13 -8.66
#